data_75c9c9f14979fbfecb6d7ecb354100a7
#
_entry.id   75c9c9f14979fbfecb6d7ecb354100a7
#
_cell.length_a   1.000
_cell.length_b   1.000
_cell.length_c   1.000
_cell.angle_alpha   90.00
_cell.angle_beta   90.00
_cell.angle_gamma   90.00
#
_symmetry.space_group_name_H-M   'P 1'
#
loop_
_entity.id
_entity.type
_entity.pdbx_description
1 polymer ?
#
loop_
_entity_poly.entity_id
_entity_poly.type
_entity_poly.pdbx_seq_one_letter_code
_entity_poly.pdbx_strand_id
1 'polypeptide(L)'
;MASYETLLAVRSVPAEQVIPLRSAVLLDGQTEGSRFRGDDNPSTLHLAIYRSEQIVAVATICNEAMPRSHSDTEWRLRGVAVDTGLQGYGLGRLLIKQCLEHALQHGGRLAWCTARESARGFYEALGFASSNPPFKLPSKGDMLFYEMHYVLPGEPVADVE
;
A
#
# COMPACT_ATOMS: atom_id res chain seq x y z
N MET A 1 28.22 22.42 -5.09
CA MET A 1 28.02 21.92 -4.80
C MET A 1 27.41 21.19 -4.64
N ALA A 2 27.47 20.91 -4.50
CA ALA A 2 27.03 20.09 -4.23
C ALA A 2 26.04 19.68 -4.18
N SER A 3 25.92 19.12 -4.43
CA SER A 3 24.96 18.61 -4.46
C SER A 3 24.62 17.87 -3.55
N TYR A 4 24.19 18.19 -2.91
CA TYR A 4 23.72 17.52 -2.10
C TYR A 4 22.72 16.84 -2.46
N GLU A 5 22.83 15.84 -2.57
CA GLU A 5 21.89 15.09 -2.79
C GLU A 5 20.82 15.24 -1.98
N THR A 6 19.68 15.21 -2.42
CA THR A 6 18.49 15.27 -1.70
C THR A 6 18.32 13.96 -1.00
N LEU A 7 18.38 13.98 0.27
CA LEU A 7 18.18 12.78 1.05
C LEU A 7 16.71 12.45 1.12
N LEU A 8 16.40 11.19 0.95
CA LEU A 8 15.06 10.67 1.11
C LEU A 8 15.00 9.96 2.45
N ALA A 9 13.93 10.19 3.20
CA ALA A 9 13.74 9.57 4.50
C ALA A 9 12.37 8.91 4.55
N VAL A 10 12.33 7.66 5.00
CA VAL A 10 11.07 6.93 5.19
C VAL A 10 10.69 7.06 6.65
N ARG A 11 9.44 7.44 6.90
CA ARG A 11 8.95 7.61 8.27
C ARG A 11 7.56 7.05 8.42
N SER A 12 7.28 6.49 9.60
CA SER A 12 5.94 6.16 10.02
C SER A 12 5.25 7.45 10.47
N VAL A 13 4.06 7.70 9.97
CA VAL A 13 3.37 8.96 10.22
C VAL A 13 1.91 8.69 10.56
N PRO A 14 1.21 9.66 11.19
CA PRO A 14 -0.23 9.50 11.39
C PRO A 14 -1.01 9.63 10.09
N ALA A 15 -2.26 9.17 10.12
CA ALA A 15 -3.09 9.14 8.92
C ALA A 15 -3.18 10.48 8.21
N GLU A 16 -3.25 11.56 8.96
CA GLU A 16 -3.39 12.90 8.38
C GLU A 16 -2.27 13.27 7.43
N GLN A 17 -1.09 12.68 7.63
CA GLN A 17 0.06 13.01 6.82
C GLN A 17 0.05 12.33 5.46
N VAL A 18 -0.65 11.21 5.31
CA VAL A 18 -0.69 10.51 4.03
C VAL A 18 -1.84 10.96 3.14
N ILE A 19 -2.84 11.62 3.71
CA ILE A 19 -4.05 11.96 2.99
C ILE A 19 -3.81 12.94 1.83
N PRO A 20 -3.02 14.00 1.97
CA PRO A 20 -2.87 14.94 0.86
C PRO A 20 -2.32 14.31 -0.42
N LEU A 21 -1.27 13.52 -0.33
CA LEU A 21 -0.70 12.90 -1.53
C LEU A 21 -1.59 11.78 -2.04
N ARG A 22 -2.20 11.02 -1.12
CA ARG A 22 -3.18 10.00 -1.48
C ARG A 22 -4.30 10.62 -2.32
N SER A 23 -4.81 11.76 -1.87
CA SER A 23 -5.88 12.46 -2.55
C SER A 23 -5.40 12.98 -3.91
N ALA A 24 -4.25 13.62 -3.95
CA ALA A 24 -3.75 14.24 -5.17
C ALA A 24 -3.50 13.22 -6.28
N VAL A 25 -2.94 12.06 -5.93
CA VAL A 25 -2.53 11.07 -6.92
C VAL A 25 -3.66 10.10 -7.27
N LEU A 26 -4.42 9.67 -6.26
CA LEU A 26 -5.39 8.60 -6.46
C LEU A 26 -6.81 9.10 -6.66
N LEU A 27 -7.13 10.31 -6.23
CA LEU A 27 -8.49 10.82 -6.23
C LEU A 27 -8.60 12.15 -6.97
N ASP A 28 -7.63 12.46 -7.82
CA ASP A 28 -7.63 13.67 -8.64
C ASP A 28 -7.82 14.94 -7.80
N GLY A 29 -7.22 14.94 -6.59
CA GLY A 29 -7.28 16.11 -5.71
C GLY A 29 -8.52 16.19 -4.84
N GLN A 30 -9.47 15.26 -4.98
CA GLN A 30 -10.65 15.27 -4.14
C GLN A 30 -10.32 14.70 -2.78
N THR A 31 -10.68 15.42 -1.72
CA THR A 31 -10.41 14.93 -0.37
C THR A 31 -11.49 13.99 0.12
N GLU A 32 -12.69 14.07 -0.46
CA GLU A 32 -13.76 13.17 -0.05
C GLU A 32 -13.39 11.76 -0.46
N GLY A 33 -13.48 10.82 0.46
CA GLY A 33 -13.11 9.44 0.20
C GLY A 33 -11.61 9.16 0.37
N SER A 34 -10.82 10.18 0.75
CA SER A 34 -9.38 9.99 0.91
C SER A 34 -9.04 9.37 2.26
N ARG A 35 -9.95 9.38 3.21
CA ARG A 35 -9.75 8.70 4.48
C ARG A 35 -10.38 7.31 4.37
N PHE A 36 -9.62 6.29 4.64
CA PHE A 36 -10.07 4.92 4.48
C PHE A 36 -10.50 4.33 5.81
N ARG A 37 -11.44 3.39 5.74
CA ARG A 37 -11.73 2.60 6.92
C ARG A 37 -10.47 1.84 7.29
N GLY A 38 -10.13 1.83 8.55
CA GLY A 38 -8.91 1.20 9.04
C GLY A 38 -7.76 2.17 9.24
N ASP A 39 -7.86 3.41 8.73
CA ASP A 39 -6.78 4.39 8.87
C ASP A 39 -6.47 4.68 10.34
N ASP A 40 -7.47 4.65 11.21
CA ASP A 40 -7.29 4.99 12.62
C ASP A 40 -7.11 3.76 13.51
N ASN A 41 -7.02 2.57 12.93
CA ASN A 41 -6.80 1.36 13.71
C ASN A 41 -5.37 1.40 14.26
N PRO A 42 -5.17 1.10 15.55
CA PRO A 42 -3.82 1.20 16.15
C PRO A 42 -2.76 0.33 15.47
N SER A 43 -3.15 -0.78 14.84
CA SER A 43 -2.16 -1.64 14.16
C SER A 43 -1.87 -1.20 12.75
N THR A 44 -2.58 -0.21 12.22
CA THR A 44 -2.36 0.28 10.87
C THR A 44 -1.04 1.02 10.79
N LEU A 45 -0.29 0.78 9.72
CA LEU A 45 0.95 1.50 9.44
C LEU A 45 0.75 2.44 8.27
N HIS A 46 1.08 3.70 8.48
CA HIS A 46 1.15 4.69 7.41
C HIS A 46 2.60 5.06 7.23
N LEU A 47 3.09 4.96 6.01
CA LEU A 47 4.48 5.32 5.70
C LEU A 47 4.51 6.48 4.73
N ALA A 48 5.49 7.34 4.91
CA ALA A 48 5.72 8.45 4.00
C ALA A 48 7.20 8.54 3.70
N ILE A 49 7.52 8.87 2.45
CA ILE A 49 8.88 9.21 2.08
C ILE A 49 8.95 10.72 1.97
N TYR A 50 9.91 11.31 2.67
CA TYR A 50 10.16 12.73 2.65
C TYR A 50 11.35 13.03 1.77
N ARG A 51 11.24 14.08 0.97
CA ARG A 51 12.37 14.70 0.32
C ARG A 51 12.46 16.09 0.91
N SER A 52 13.50 16.32 1.70
CA SER A 52 13.56 17.48 2.57
C SER A 52 12.35 17.46 3.48
N GLU A 53 11.49 18.45 3.47
CA GLU A 53 10.34 18.47 4.36
C GLU A 53 9.03 18.16 3.63
N GLN A 54 9.14 17.69 2.40
CA GLN A 54 7.97 17.43 1.58
C GLN A 54 7.74 15.93 1.42
N ILE A 55 6.50 15.50 1.61
CA ILE A 55 6.15 14.10 1.40
C ILE A 55 6.00 13.85 -0.10
N VAL A 56 6.71 12.87 -0.61
CA VAL A 56 6.71 12.55 -2.04
C VAL A 56 6.19 11.15 -2.34
N ALA A 57 5.97 10.31 -1.34
CA ALA A 57 5.39 9.00 -1.53
C ALA A 57 4.74 8.55 -0.24
N VAL A 58 3.64 7.80 -0.33
CA VAL A 58 2.94 7.29 0.84
C VAL A 58 2.39 5.90 0.55
N ALA A 59 2.16 5.13 1.63
CA ALA A 59 1.50 3.83 1.55
C ALA A 59 0.91 3.51 2.91
N THR A 60 -0.14 2.69 2.92
CA THR A 60 -0.80 2.27 4.14
C THR A 60 -1.03 0.77 4.10
N ILE A 61 -0.87 0.10 5.23
CA ILE A 61 -1.27 -1.30 5.36
C ILE A 61 -2.04 -1.46 6.66
N CYS A 62 -3.18 -2.13 6.59
CA CYS A 62 -4.03 -2.32 7.76
C CYS A 62 -4.51 -3.76 7.84
N ASN A 63 -4.84 -4.19 9.06
CA ASN A 63 -5.34 -5.54 9.31
C ASN A 63 -6.81 -5.57 8.89
N GLU A 64 -7.05 -6.13 7.71
CA GLU A 64 -8.39 -6.18 7.15
C GLU A 64 -8.48 -7.42 6.28
N ALA A 65 -9.51 -8.25 6.50
CA ALA A 65 -9.69 -9.47 5.75
C ALA A 65 -10.13 -9.18 4.32
N MET A 66 -9.77 -10.07 3.41
CA MET A 66 -10.25 -10.01 2.04
C MET A 66 -11.76 -10.13 2.03
N PRO A 67 -12.42 -9.61 0.97
CA PRO A 67 -13.86 -9.81 0.87
C PRO A 67 -14.21 -11.30 0.99
N ARG A 68 -15.24 -11.57 1.75
CA ARG A 68 -15.74 -12.93 2.01
C ARG A 68 -14.82 -13.80 2.86
N SER A 69 -13.79 -13.19 3.45
CA SER A 69 -12.91 -13.89 4.37
C SER A 69 -13.19 -13.40 5.78
N HIS A 70 -12.90 -14.24 6.76
CA HIS A 70 -13.04 -13.86 8.17
C HIS A 70 -11.72 -14.03 8.90
N SER A 71 -10.61 -14.11 8.16
CA SER A 71 -9.31 -14.32 8.75
C SER A 71 -8.79 -13.04 9.37
N ASP A 72 -8.14 -13.14 10.53
CA ASP A 72 -7.51 -12.00 11.16
C ASP A 72 -6.02 -11.91 10.83
N THR A 73 -5.54 -12.75 9.91
CA THR A 73 -4.14 -12.74 9.49
C THR A 73 -3.96 -12.13 8.11
N GLU A 74 -5.00 -11.48 7.58
CA GLU A 74 -4.93 -10.83 6.29
C GLU A 74 -4.78 -9.33 6.46
N TRP A 75 -3.95 -8.73 5.63
CA TRP A 75 -3.61 -7.32 5.73
C TRP A 75 -3.82 -6.66 4.37
N ARG A 76 -4.45 -5.51 4.40
CA ARG A 76 -4.77 -4.80 3.17
C ARG A 76 -3.80 -3.67 2.93
N LEU A 77 -3.13 -3.72 1.78
CA LEU A 77 -2.26 -2.64 1.31
C LEU A 77 -3.11 -1.69 0.49
N ARG A 78 -3.05 -0.41 0.79
CA ARG A 78 -3.84 0.56 0.04
C ARG A 78 -3.22 1.94 0.14
N GLY A 79 -3.70 2.85 -0.71
CA GLY A 79 -3.24 4.22 -0.68
C GLY A 79 -1.78 4.38 -1.07
N VAL A 80 -1.26 3.50 -1.95
CA VAL A 80 0.11 3.64 -2.43
C VAL A 80 0.13 4.73 -3.49
N ALA A 81 0.83 5.81 -3.20
CA ALA A 81 0.85 6.96 -4.09
C ALA A 81 2.25 7.56 -4.11
N VAL A 82 2.73 7.88 -5.31
CA VAL A 82 4.03 8.50 -5.51
C VAL A 82 3.82 9.76 -6.33
N ASP A 83 4.46 10.86 -5.90
CA ASP A 83 4.41 12.11 -6.65
C ASP A 83 4.73 11.82 -8.11
N THR A 84 3.93 12.39 -9.02
CA THR A 84 4.02 12.04 -10.44
C THR A 84 5.41 12.27 -11.01
N GLY A 85 6.13 13.26 -10.52
CA GLY A 85 7.49 13.52 -11.00
C GLY A 85 8.53 12.53 -10.50
N LEU A 86 8.16 11.67 -9.55
CA LEU A 86 9.09 10.72 -8.96
C LEU A 86 8.68 9.28 -9.16
N GLN A 87 7.70 9.02 -10.00
CA GLN A 87 7.31 7.65 -10.31
C GLN A 87 8.41 6.98 -11.14
N GLY A 88 8.54 5.68 -10.99
CA GLY A 88 9.54 4.93 -11.72
C GLY A 88 10.90 4.82 -11.05
N TYR A 89 11.06 5.38 -9.87
CA TYR A 89 12.34 5.34 -9.14
C TYR A 89 12.34 4.36 -7.97
N GLY A 90 11.31 3.52 -7.87
CA GLY A 90 11.30 2.48 -6.85
C GLY A 90 10.78 2.92 -5.49
N LEU A 91 10.20 4.12 -5.37
CA LEU A 91 9.73 4.59 -4.07
C LEU A 91 8.53 3.79 -3.59
N GLY A 92 7.57 3.52 -4.49
CA GLY A 92 6.41 2.71 -4.13
C GLY A 92 6.82 1.31 -3.72
N ARG A 93 7.76 0.72 -4.46
CA ARG A 93 8.26 -0.61 -4.14
C ARG A 93 8.90 -0.65 -2.76
N LEU A 94 9.67 0.36 -2.43
CA LEU A 94 10.31 0.44 -1.11
C LEU A 94 9.27 0.48 -0.01
N LEU A 95 8.24 1.32 -0.18
CA LEU A 95 7.19 1.43 0.83
C LEU A 95 6.42 0.13 0.97
N ILE A 96 6.10 -0.51 -0.15
CA ILE A 96 5.35 -1.77 -0.11
C ILE A 96 6.13 -2.83 0.63
N LYS A 97 7.45 -2.92 0.39
CA LYS A 97 8.25 -3.91 1.10
C LYS A 97 8.19 -3.70 2.60
N GLN A 98 8.26 -2.45 3.06
CA GLN A 98 8.18 -2.17 4.48
C GLN A 98 6.79 -2.43 5.05
N CYS A 99 5.76 -2.16 4.25
CA CYS A 99 4.40 -2.49 4.67
C CYS A 99 4.23 -3.99 4.85
N LEU A 100 4.73 -4.79 3.91
CA LEU A 100 4.63 -6.24 4.01
C LEU A 100 5.37 -6.77 5.23
N GLU A 101 6.52 -6.16 5.53
CA GLU A 101 7.28 -6.55 6.70
C GLU A 101 6.52 -6.25 7.99
N HIS A 102 5.84 -5.12 8.04
CA HIS A 102 5.01 -4.77 9.19
C HIS A 102 3.91 -5.81 9.40
N ALA A 103 3.23 -6.20 8.34
CA ALA A 103 2.17 -7.20 8.43
C ALA A 103 2.75 -8.53 8.92
N LEU A 104 3.90 -8.93 8.39
CA LEU A 104 4.54 -10.17 8.80
C LEU A 104 4.90 -10.15 10.27
N GLN A 105 5.43 -9.03 10.76
CA GLN A 105 5.81 -8.89 12.16
C GLN A 105 4.61 -8.92 13.10
N HIS A 106 3.43 -8.64 12.56
CA HIS A 106 2.20 -8.69 13.35
C HIS A 106 1.41 -9.98 13.12
N GLY A 107 2.07 -11.01 12.65
CA GLY A 107 1.43 -12.30 12.47
C GLY A 107 0.65 -12.45 11.19
N GLY A 108 0.82 -11.52 10.25
CA GLY A 108 0.11 -11.60 8.98
C GLY A 108 0.60 -12.76 8.14
N ARG A 109 -0.34 -13.37 7.41
CA ARG A 109 -0.03 -14.49 6.54
C ARG A 109 -0.28 -14.15 5.08
N LEU A 110 -1.04 -13.10 4.82
CA LEU A 110 -1.39 -12.73 3.46
C LEU A 110 -1.61 -11.22 3.41
N ALA A 111 -1.08 -10.59 2.37
CA ALA A 111 -1.38 -9.20 2.08
C ALA A 111 -2.17 -9.14 0.79
N TRP A 112 -3.07 -8.18 0.68
CA TRP A 112 -3.88 -8.05 -0.51
C TRP A 112 -4.15 -6.58 -0.82
N CYS A 113 -4.53 -6.32 -2.06
CA CYS A 113 -4.86 -4.98 -2.49
C CYS A 113 -5.86 -5.04 -3.63
N THR A 114 -6.49 -3.90 -3.88
CA THR A 114 -7.34 -3.71 -5.04
C THR A 114 -6.56 -2.81 -5.98
N ALA A 115 -6.14 -3.35 -7.11
CA ALA A 115 -5.26 -2.64 -8.04
C ALA A 115 -6.01 -2.27 -9.31
N ARG A 116 -5.79 -1.03 -9.79
CA ARG A 116 -6.28 -0.65 -11.11
C ARG A 116 -5.56 -1.48 -12.16
N GLU A 117 -6.24 -1.72 -13.27
CA GLU A 117 -5.64 -2.50 -14.35
C GLU A 117 -4.26 -1.94 -14.73
N SER A 118 -4.11 -0.62 -14.75
CA SER A 118 -2.84 0.00 -15.13
C SER A 118 -1.71 -0.28 -14.13
N ALA A 119 -2.05 -0.67 -12.90
CA ALA A 119 -1.06 -0.97 -11.87
C ALA A 119 -0.82 -2.46 -11.71
N ARG A 120 -1.55 -3.30 -12.43
CA ARG A 120 -1.47 -4.73 -12.26
C ARG A 120 -0.05 -5.26 -12.48
N GLY A 121 0.60 -4.82 -13.55
CA GLY A 121 1.96 -5.28 -13.85
C GLY A 121 2.96 -4.88 -12.77
N PHE A 122 2.77 -3.70 -12.19
CA PHE A 122 3.62 -3.26 -11.10
C PHE A 122 3.52 -4.21 -9.89
N TYR A 123 2.30 -4.59 -9.54
CA TYR A 123 2.12 -5.50 -8.41
C TYR A 123 2.57 -6.92 -8.74
N GLU A 124 2.35 -7.36 -9.99
CA GLU A 124 2.84 -8.67 -10.39
C GLU A 124 4.35 -8.76 -10.29
N ALA A 125 5.04 -7.69 -10.65
CA ALA A 125 6.49 -7.66 -10.55
C ALA A 125 6.97 -7.76 -9.11
N LEU A 126 6.13 -7.39 -8.14
CA LEU A 126 6.46 -7.50 -6.73
C LEU A 126 6.09 -8.86 -6.15
N GLY A 127 5.44 -9.72 -6.93
CA GLY A 127 5.07 -11.04 -6.46
C GLY A 127 3.60 -11.21 -6.12
N PHE A 128 2.78 -10.20 -6.35
CA PHE A 128 1.35 -10.32 -6.14
C PHE A 128 0.73 -11.09 -7.30
N ALA A 129 -0.36 -11.80 -7.02
CA ALA A 129 -1.08 -12.56 -8.02
C ALA A 129 -2.57 -12.27 -7.89
N SER A 130 -3.28 -12.44 -9.00
CA SER A 130 -4.73 -12.26 -9.03
C SER A 130 -5.35 -13.60 -9.38
N SER A 131 -6.28 -14.07 -8.54
CA SER A 131 -6.96 -15.34 -8.77
C SER A 131 -8.34 -15.18 -9.39
N ASN A 132 -8.90 -13.97 -9.32
CA ASN A 132 -10.25 -13.72 -9.78
C ASN A 132 -10.24 -12.83 -11.00
N PRO A 133 -11.30 -12.88 -11.83
CA PRO A 133 -11.37 -11.96 -12.97
C PRO A 133 -11.49 -10.52 -12.51
N PRO A 134 -11.15 -9.57 -13.36
CA PRO A 134 -11.28 -8.16 -13.00
C PRO A 134 -12.73 -7.76 -12.75
N PHE A 135 -12.92 -6.69 -12.04
CA PHE A 135 -14.26 -6.22 -11.69
C PHE A 135 -14.30 -4.69 -11.78
N LYS A 136 -15.50 -4.16 -11.75
CA LYS A 136 -15.72 -2.72 -11.77
C LYS A 136 -16.24 -2.27 -10.43
N LEU A 137 -15.92 -1.03 -10.08
CA LEU A 137 -16.45 -0.41 -8.86
C LEU A 137 -17.50 0.61 -9.26
N PRO A 138 -18.64 0.67 -8.55
CA PRO A 138 -19.74 1.52 -8.96
C PRO A 138 -19.36 2.99 -9.16
N SER A 139 -18.43 3.50 -8.36
CA SER A 139 -18.08 4.90 -8.42
C SER A 139 -16.97 5.20 -9.41
N LYS A 140 -16.50 4.19 -10.16
CA LYS A 140 -15.32 4.34 -11.02
C LYS A 140 -15.61 4.03 -12.49
N GLY A 141 -16.86 3.98 -12.88
CA GLY A 141 -17.24 3.77 -14.28
C GLY A 141 -16.75 2.44 -14.82
N ASP A 142 -16.12 2.47 -15.98
CA ASP A 142 -15.69 1.24 -16.67
C ASP A 142 -14.29 0.82 -16.30
N MET A 143 -13.64 1.51 -15.36
CA MET A 143 -12.28 1.16 -14.95
C MET A 143 -12.26 -0.22 -14.32
N LEU A 144 -11.33 -1.06 -14.76
CA LEU A 144 -11.20 -2.41 -14.24
C LEU A 144 -10.24 -2.45 -13.07
N PHE A 145 -10.58 -3.28 -12.10
CA PHE A 145 -9.77 -3.49 -10.91
C PHE A 145 -9.50 -4.97 -10.73
N TYR A 146 -8.38 -5.28 -10.11
CA TYR A 146 -7.98 -6.65 -9.78
C TYR A 146 -7.79 -6.76 -8.28
N GLU A 147 -8.33 -7.84 -7.70
CA GLU A 147 -8.01 -8.16 -6.32
C GLU A 147 -6.74 -8.99 -6.36
N MET A 148 -5.68 -8.49 -5.77
CA MET A 148 -4.36 -9.13 -5.83
C MET A 148 -3.90 -9.48 -4.45
N HIS A 149 -3.13 -10.56 -4.34
CA HIS A 149 -2.68 -11.02 -3.04
C HIS A 149 -1.23 -11.50 -3.11
N TYR A 150 -0.59 -11.45 -1.94
CA TYR A 150 0.80 -11.82 -1.76
C TYR A 150 0.87 -12.67 -0.49
N VAL A 151 1.34 -13.91 -0.61
CA VAL A 151 1.46 -14.78 0.54
C VAL A 151 2.71 -14.39 1.31
N LEU A 152 2.53 -13.98 2.56
CA LEU A 152 3.66 -13.58 3.39
C LEU A 152 4.43 -14.83 3.81
N PRO A 153 5.76 -14.79 3.77
CA PRO A 153 6.55 -15.95 4.15
C PRO A 153 6.37 -16.19 5.64
N GLY A 154 5.64 -17.22 6.01
CA GLY A 154 5.48 -17.54 7.40
C GLY A 154 6.82 -17.90 7.99
N GLU A 155 6.94 -17.74 9.34
CA GLU A 155 8.05 -18.27 9.99
C GLU A 155 8.08 -19.71 9.79
N PRO A 156 9.23 -20.29 9.54
CA PRO A 156 9.35 -21.72 9.49
C PRO A 156 8.83 -22.21 10.81
N VAL A 157 7.88 -23.05 10.74
CA VAL A 157 7.34 -23.65 11.89
C VAL A 157 8.42 -24.45 12.44
N ALA A 158 8.95 -24.01 13.31
CA ALA A 158 9.98 -24.72 13.84
C ALA A 158 9.60 -26.02 14.32
N ASP A 159 9.60 -25.99 14.28
CA ASP A 159 9.48 -26.59 14.73
C ASP A 159 9.25 -27.26 15.46
N VAL A 160 9.14 -27.58 15.42
CA VAL A 160 8.79 -27.87 16.09
C VAL A 160 9.05 -28.83 16.51
N GLU A 161 9.34 -28.92 16.71
CA GLU A 161 9.63 -29.65 17.10
C GLU A 161 9.59 -30.01 17.44
#